data_96a1501d90d19e06c7a4dc27a9c90412
#
_entry.id   96a1501d90d19e06c7a4dc27a9c90412
#
_cell.length_a   1.000
_cell.length_b   1.000
_cell.length_c   1.000
_cell.angle_alpha   90.00
_cell.angle_beta   90.00
_cell.angle_gamma   90.00
#
_symmetry.space_group_name_H-M   'P 1'
#
loop_
_entity.id
_entity.type
_entity.pdbx_description
1 polymer ?
#
loop_
_entity_poly.entity_id
_entity_poly.type
_entity_poly.pdbx_seq_one_letter_code
_entity_poly.pdbx_strand_id
1 'polypeptide(L)'
;TDTVLLTEDLGDVKVVKSVPDRPNTFRAQTPQSFRFATIRRAYELAASDPDFHPTDDTRVVVDYLPDEPVAIVSGSETNLKITTLEDVPTAEHIAEEIQGRDPKEEARARMHALLAQAAGQMR
;
A
#
# COMPACT_ATOMS: atom_id res chain seq x y z
N THR A 1 -12.88 -7.64 -7.64
CA THR A 1 -11.40 -7.65 -7.53
C THR A 1 -10.88 -8.99 -8.03
N ASP A 2 -9.96 -8.97 -8.99
CA ASP A 2 -9.45 -10.17 -9.64
C ASP A 2 -8.60 -11.02 -8.69
N THR A 3 -8.47 -12.32 -9.02
CA THR A 3 -7.62 -13.23 -8.28
C THR A 3 -6.15 -12.95 -8.61
N VAL A 4 -5.30 -12.80 -7.59
CA VAL A 4 -3.85 -12.68 -7.74
C VAL A 4 -3.25 -14.07 -7.86
N LEU A 5 -2.37 -14.26 -8.84
CA LEU A 5 -1.64 -15.50 -9.06
C LEU A 5 -0.15 -15.27 -8.86
N LEU A 6 0.51 -16.10 -8.07
CA LEU A 6 1.96 -16.18 -8.05
C LEU A 6 2.39 -17.25 -9.06
N THR A 7 3.34 -16.87 -9.91
CA THR A 7 3.81 -17.74 -10.99
C THR A 7 5.29 -18.05 -10.87
N GLU A 8 5.71 -19.12 -11.54
CA GLU A 8 7.11 -19.44 -11.77
C GLU A 8 7.33 -19.78 -13.25
N ASP A 9 8.56 -19.61 -13.72
CA ASP A 9 8.93 -19.95 -15.08
C ASP A 9 9.30 -21.42 -15.18
N LEU A 10 8.66 -22.15 -16.09
CA LEU A 10 8.97 -23.54 -16.43
C LEU A 10 9.36 -23.59 -17.92
N GLY A 11 10.65 -23.37 -18.20
CA GLY A 11 11.13 -23.16 -19.56
C GLY A 11 10.54 -21.90 -20.17
N ASP A 12 9.85 -22.03 -21.29
CA ASP A 12 9.24 -20.90 -22.02
C ASP A 12 7.80 -20.58 -21.56
N VAL A 13 7.31 -21.26 -20.53
CA VAL A 13 5.92 -21.12 -20.04
C VAL A 13 5.90 -20.66 -18.59
N LYS A 14 5.02 -19.70 -18.30
CA LYS A 14 4.68 -19.33 -16.92
C LYS A 14 3.58 -20.24 -16.40
N VAL A 15 3.84 -20.89 -15.28
CA VAL A 15 2.85 -21.73 -14.60
C VAL A 15 2.46 -21.12 -13.25
N VAL A 16 1.23 -21.37 -12.83
CA VAL A 16 0.76 -20.90 -11.51
C VAL A 16 1.45 -21.72 -10.43
N LYS A 17 2.19 -21.04 -9.57
CA LYS A 17 2.85 -21.62 -8.40
C LYS A 17 1.93 -21.69 -7.20
N SER A 18 1.21 -20.61 -6.95
CA SER A 18 0.27 -20.52 -5.83
C SER A 18 -0.75 -19.40 -6.05
N VAL A 19 -1.84 -19.50 -5.31
CA VAL A 19 -2.87 -18.44 -5.22
C VAL A 19 -2.86 -17.92 -3.79
N PRO A 20 -2.46 -16.66 -3.55
CA PRO A 20 -2.44 -16.07 -2.22
C PRO A 20 -3.83 -16.05 -1.58
N ASP A 21 -3.87 -16.21 -0.28
CA ASP A 21 -5.10 -16.10 0.49
C ASP A 21 -5.63 -14.66 0.45
N ARG A 22 -6.86 -14.48 -0.03
CA ARG A 22 -7.44 -13.16 -0.30
C ARG A 22 -7.49 -12.23 0.92
N PRO A 23 -7.86 -12.68 2.14
CA PRO A 23 -7.85 -11.84 3.34
C PRO A 23 -6.47 -11.28 3.70
N ASN A 24 -5.41 -11.95 3.28
CA ASN A 24 -4.01 -11.59 3.58
C ASN A 24 -3.28 -10.97 2.37
N THR A 25 -4.01 -10.66 1.30
CA THR A 25 -3.43 -10.09 0.08
C THR A 25 -3.90 -8.66 -0.10
N PHE A 26 -2.96 -7.71 -0.11
CA PHE A 26 -3.22 -6.29 -0.19
C PHE A 26 -2.48 -5.66 -1.37
N ARG A 27 -3.08 -4.62 -1.94
CA ARG A 27 -2.42 -3.76 -2.91
C ARG A 27 -1.70 -2.64 -2.17
N ALA A 28 -0.39 -2.57 -2.32
CA ALA A 28 0.38 -1.48 -1.73
C ALA A 28 0.08 -0.16 -2.46
N GLN A 29 -0.15 0.89 -1.68
CA GLN A 29 -0.26 2.26 -2.16
C GLN A 29 0.96 3.08 -1.72
N THR A 30 1.12 4.25 -2.27
CA THR A 30 2.08 5.25 -1.84
C THR A 30 1.35 6.42 -1.14
N PRO A 31 1.99 7.13 -0.18
CA PRO A 31 3.38 6.97 0.25
C PRO A 31 3.61 5.75 1.14
N GLN A 32 4.84 5.23 1.11
CA GLN A 32 5.35 4.26 2.08
C GLN A 32 6.26 5.01 3.06
N SER A 33 6.02 4.86 4.36
CA SER A 33 6.69 5.67 5.38
C SER A 33 7.46 4.80 6.35
N PHE A 34 8.69 5.20 6.64
CA PHE A 34 9.61 4.47 7.52
C PHE A 34 10.33 5.43 8.47
N ARG A 35 10.79 4.91 9.60
CA ARG A 35 11.78 5.62 10.39
C ARG A 35 13.07 5.71 9.56
N PHE A 36 13.69 6.88 9.54
CA PHE A 36 14.90 7.11 8.75
C PHE A 36 16.01 6.09 9.03
N ALA A 37 16.24 5.77 10.31
CA ALA A 37 17.24 4.78 10.70
C ALA A 37 16.93 3.38 10.16
N THR A 38 15.65 2.97 10.13
CA THR A 38 15.22 1.67 9.60
C THR A 38 15.46 1.57 8.11
N ILE A 39 14.92 2.50 7.33
CA ILE A 39 15.05 2.44 5.88
C ILE A 39 16.50 2.59 5.43
N ARG A 40 17.27 3.48 6.08
CA ARG A 40 18.69 3.63 5.82
C ARG A 40 19.46 2.32 6.06
N ARG A 41 19.22 1.66 7.20
CA ARG A 41 19.86 0.39 7.53
C ARG A 41 19.53 -0.70 6.52
N ALA A 42 18.28 -0.79 6.08
CA ALA A 42 17.86 -1.74 5.07
C ALA A 42 18.62 -1.55 3.75
N TYR A 43 18.75 -0.30 3.27
CA TYR A 43 19.50 0.01 2.06
C TYR A 43 21.02 -0.21 2.22
N GLU A 44 21.60 0.06 3.38
CA GLU A 44 23.01 -0.22 3.67
C GLU A 44 23.30 -1.72 3.56
N LEU A 45 22.42 -2.58 4.05
CA LEU A 45 22.53 -4.03 3.93
C LEU A 45 22.33 -4.50 2.47
N ALA A 46 21.34 -3.94 1.81
CA ALA A 46 21.03 -4.26 0.43
C ALA A 46 22.13 -3.87 -0.56
N ALA A 47 22.89 -2.79 -0.27
CA ALA A 47 23.95 -2.29 -1.14
C ALA A 47 25.10 -3.29 -1.38
N SER A 48 25.27 -4.27 -0.49
CA SER A 48 26.28 -5.34 -0.62
C SER A 48 25.76 -6.59 -1.33
N ASP A 49 24.48 -6.64 -1.68
CA ASP A 49 23.84 -7.77 -2.35
C ASP A 49 23.87 -7.54 -3.90
N PRO A 50 24.61 -8.35 -4.67
CA PRO A 50 24.65 -8.22 -6.12
C PRO A 50 23.31 -8.52 -6.81
N ASP A 51 22.42 -9.25 -6.14
CA ASP A 51 21.09 -9.61 -6.63
C ASP A 51 19.99 -8.61 -6.18
N PHE A 52 20.42 -7.44 -5.66
CA PHE A 52 19.52 -6.41 -5.20
C PHE A 52 18.78 -5.72 -6.36
N HIS A 53 17.51 -6.07 -6.52
CA HIS A 53 16.60 -5.47 -7.51
C HIS A 53 15.27 -5.08 -6.84
N PRO A 54 15.26 -3.98 -6.04
CA PRO A 54 14.06 -3.59 -5.31
C PRO A 54 12.99 -3.05 -6.26
N THR A 55 11.74 -3.39 -5.96
CA THR A 55 10.57 -2.83 -6.64
C THR A 55 9.98 -1.65 -5.87
N ASP A 56 10.13 -1.65 -4.54
CA ASP A 56 9.69 -0.59 -3.64
C ASP A 56 10.43 -0.66 -2.28
N ASP A 57 10.26 0.39 -1.46
CA ASP A 57 10.94 0.51 -0.17
C ASP A 57 10.49 -0.56 0.85
N THR A 58 9.22 -0.96 0.83
CA THR A 58 8.70 -2.02 1.70
C THR A 58 9.44 -3.33 1.44
N ARG A 59 9.69 -3.65 0.17
CA ARG A 59 10.44 -4.85 -0.21
C ARG A 59 11.84 -4.85 0.39
N VAL A 60 12.53 -3.69 0.36
CA VAL A 60 13.88 -3.57 0.92
C VAL A 60 13.87 -3.85 2.43
N VAL A 61 12.92 -3.27 3.17
CA VAL A 61 12.83 -3.51 4.62
C VAL A 61 12.51 -4.97 4.91
N VAL A 62 11.55 -5.56 4.24
CA VAL A 62 11.13 -6.95 4.47
C VAL A 62 12.24 -7.95 4.17
N ASP A 63 12.99 -7.75 3.08
CA ASP A 63 14.04 -8.69 2.65
C ASP A 63 15.32 -8.57 3.50
N TYR A 64 15.71 -7.35 3.90
CA TYR A 64 17.00 -7.11 4.58
C TYR A 64 16.90 -6.88 6.08
N LEU A 65 15.71 -6.60 6.60
CA LEU A 65 15.41 -6.48 8.03
C LEU A 65 14.18 -7.33 8.39
N PRO A 66 14.26 -8.67 8.28
CA PRO A 66 13.09 -9.54 8.42
C PRO A 66 12.42 -9.49 9.82
N ASP A 67 13.15 -9.06 10.84
CA ASP A 67 12.63 -8.90 12.21
C ASP A 67 11.95 -7.53 12.44
N GLU A 68 12.06 -6.60 11.48
CA GLU A 68 11.43 -5.28 11.58
C GLU A 68 10.01 -5.34 11.00
N PRO A 69 8.97 -5.13 11.81
CA PRO A 69 7.60 -5.21 11.32
C PRO A 69 7.25 -3.99 10.47
N VAL A 70 6.65 -4.25 9.30
CA VAL A 70 6.05 -3.21 8.46
C VAL A 70 4.54 -3.29 8.58
N ALA A 71 3.95 -2.30 9.25
CA ALA A 71 2.52 -2.26 9.50
C ALA A 71 1.75 -1.79 8.25
N ILE A 72 0.60 -2.41 8.01
CA ILE A 72 -0.36 -1.96 7.00
C ILE A 72 -1.33 -0.99 7.67
N VAL A 73 -1.52 0.17 7.04
CA VAL A 73 -2.52 1.16 7.43
C VAL A 73 -3.57 1.29 6.34
N SER A 74 -4.77 1.72 6.72
CA SER A 74 -5.85 1.91 5.75
C SER A 74 -5.49 2.98 4.72
N GLY A 75 -5.59 2.63 3.45
CA GLY A 75 -5.45 3.53 2.33
C GLY A 75 -6.79 4.18 1.92
N SER A 76 -6.81 4.77 0.73
CA SER A 76 -8.01 5.34 0.13
C SER A 76 -8.13 4.91 -1.32
N GLU A 77 -9.35 4.65 -1.78
CA GLU A 77 -9.62 4.36 -3.20
C GLU A 77 -9.36 5.58 -4.09
N THR A 78 -9.40 6.78 -3.52
CA THR A 78 -9.08 8.02 -4.21
C THR A 78 -7.58 8.30 -4.31
N ASN A 79 -6.74 7.50 -3.64
CA ASN A 79 -5.29 7.58 -3.76
C ASN A 79 -4.82 6.83 -5.00
N LEU A 80 -4.99 7.45 -6.16
CA LEU A 80 -4.59 6.91 -7.45
C LEU A 80 -3.17 7.33 -7.82
N LYS A 81 -2.33 6.37 -8.18
CA LYS A 81 -1.04 6.64 -8.83
C LYS A 81 -1.24 6.77 -10.33
N ILE A 82 -0.98 7.95 -10.88
CA ILE A 82 -1.03 8.19 -12.33
C ILE A 82 0.27 7.65 -12.93
N THR A 83 0.17 6.64 -13.77
CA THR A 83 1.30 5.99 -14.44
C THR A 83 1.19 6.01 -15.94
N THR A 84 -0.02 6.09 -16.47
CA THR A 84 -0.33 6.12 -17.91
C THR A 84 -1.28 7.27 -18.23
N LEU A 85 -1.39 7.61 -19.52
CA LEU A 85 -2.35 8.63 -19.96
C LEU A 85 -3.82 8.19 -19.74
N GLU A 86 -4.07 6.90 -19.67
CA GLU A 86 -5.40 6.34 -19.40
C GLU A 86 -5.87 6.58 -17.96
N ASP A 87 -4.93 6.81 -17.03
CA ASP A 87 -5.24 7.12 -15.63
C ASP A 87 -5.73 8.58 -15.45
N VAL A 88 -5.43 9.48 -16.40
CA VAL A 88 -5.71 10.92 -16.28
C VAL A 88 -7.21 11.23 -16.12
N PRO A 89 -8.12 10.69 -16.94
CA PRO A 89 -9.57 10.95 -16.77
C PRO A 89 -10.08 10.50 -15.39
N THR A 90 -9.58 9.37 -14.89
CA THR A 90 -9.94 8.87 -13.56
C THR A 90 -9.44 9.81 -12.46
N ALA A 91 -8.21 10.31 -12.59
CA ALA A 91 -7.62 11.26 -11.65
C ALA A 91 -8.38 12.60 -11.64
N GLU A 92 -8.78 13.11 -12.81
CA GLU A 92 -9.59 14.32 -12.94
C GLU A 92 -10.94 14.15 -12.25
N HIS A 93 -11.63 13.03 -12.47
CA HIS A 93 -12.90 12.74 -11.80
C HIS A 93 -12.75 12.68 -10.27
N ILE A 94 -11.71 12.01 -9.77
CA ILE A 94 -11.39 11.97 -8.33
C ILE A 94 -11.12 13.37 -7.78
N ALA A 95 -10.37 14.20 -8.53
CA ALA A 95 -10.07 15.57 -8.12
C ALA A 95 -11.34 16.43 -8.03
N GLU A 96 -12.28 16.30 -8.97
CA GLU A 96 -13.57 16.99 -8.94
C GLU A 96 -14.41 16.56 -7.72
N GLU A 97 -14.46 15.25 -7.42
CA GLU A 97 -15.15 14.74 -6.24
C GLU A 97 -14.56 15.28 -4.93
N ILE A 98 -13.23 15.37 -4.83
CA ILE A 98 -12.55 15.89 -3.64
C ILE A 98 -12.79 17.39 -3.49
N GLN A 99 -12.75 18.16 -4.57
CA GLN A 99 -13.01 19.63 -4.55
C GLN A 99 -14.45 19.95 -4.19
N GLY A 100 -15.40 19.08 -4.53
CA GLY A 100 -16.81 19.24 -4.15
C GLY A 100 -17.11 18.93 -2.67
N ARG A 101 -16.17 18.37 -1.92
CA ARG A 101 -16.33 18.05 -0.49
C ARG A 101 -15.94 19.23 0.37
N ASP A 102 -16.82 19.65 1.29
CA ASP A 102 -16.49 20.65 2.31
C ASP A 102 -15.54 20.01 3.36
N PRO A 103 -14.28 20.49 3.50
CA PRO A 103 -13.34 19.97 4.49
C PRO A 103 -13.85 20.02 5.93
N LYS A 104 -14.77 20.97 6.23
CA LYS A 104 -15.38 21.09 7.55
C LYS A 104 -16.43 20.01 7.81
N GLU A 105 -17.17 19.60 6.78
CA GLU A 105 -18.12 18.49 6.89
C GLU A 105 -17.39 17.16 7.06
N GLU A 106 -16.31 16.93 6.33
CA GLU A 106 -15.48 15.74 6.51
C GLU A 106 -14.86 15.65 7.91
N ALA A 107 -14.32 16.77 8.41
CA ALA A 107 -13.75 16.83 9.76
C ALA A 107 -14.83 16.53 10.84
N ARG A 108 -16.04 17.06 10.68
CA ARG A 108 -17.17 16.78 11.57
C ARG A 108 -17.58 15.31 11.51
N ALA A 109 -17.69 14.73 10.32
CA ALA A 109 -18.05 13.32 10.14
C ALA A 109 -17.03 12.39 10.79
N ARG A 110 -15.73 12.67 10.62
CA ARG A 110 -14.64 11.91 11.28
C ARG A 110 -14.71 12.01 12.80
N MET A 111 -14.96 13.21 13.33
CA MET A 111 -15.11 13.42 14.77
C MET A 111 -16.30 12.64 15.32
N HIS A 112 -17.45 12.68 14.64
CA HIS A 112 -18.64 11.91 15.04
C HIS A 112 -18.39 10.41 15.03
N ALA A 113 -17.68 9.87 14.02
CA ALA A 113 -17.32 8.48 13.93
C ALA A 113 -16.41 8.04 15.10
N LEU A 114 -15.41 8.85 15.45
CA LEU A 114 -14.49 8.58 16.57
C LEU A 114 -15.24 8.59 17.91
N LEU A 115 -16.15 9.55 18.12
CA LEU A 115 -16.96 9.62 19.34
C LEU A 115 -17.91 8.42 19.48
N ALA A 116 -18.50 7.98 18.36
CA ALA A 116 -19.38 6.80 18.34
C ALA A 116 -18.60 5.51 18.67
N GLN A 117 -17.38 5.35 18.15
CA GLN A 117 -16.48 4.23 18.48
C GLN A 117 -16.10 4.23 19.96
N ALA A 118 -15.72 5.39 20.50
CA ALA A 118 -15.37 5.54 21.92
C ALA A 118 -16.56 5.20 22.84
N ALA A 119 -17.78 5.65 22.50
CA ALA A 119 -18.98 5.33 23.25
C ALA A 119 -19.39 3.85 23.20
N GLY A 120 -19.08 3.16 22.08
CA GLY A 120 -19.33 1.72 21.92
C GLY A 120 -18.37 0.83 22.73
N GLN A 121 -17.17 1.31 23.04
CA GLN A 121 -16.17 0.58 23.85
C GLN A 121 -16.36 0.74 25.37
N MET A 122 -17.22 1.64 25.81
CA MET A 122 -17.51 1.90 27.23
C MET A 122 -18.75 1.12 27.74
N ARG A 123 -19.27 0.19 26.96
CA ARG A 123 -20.32 -0.77 27.37
C ARG A 123 -19.74 -2.21 27.46
#